data_98c591573986f9730763ac8f72be7e5d
#
_entry.id   98c591573986f9730763ac8f72be7e5d
#
_cell.length_a   1.000
_cell.length_b   1.000
_cell.length_c   1.000
_cell.angle_alpha   90.00
_cell.angle_beta   90.00
_cell.angle_gamma   90.00
#
_symmetry.space_group_name_H-M   'P 1'
#
loop_
_entity.id
_entity.type
_entity.pdbx_description
1 polymer ?
#
loop_
_entity_poly.entity_id
_entity_poly.type
_entity_poly.pdbx_seq_one_letter_code
_entity_poly.pdbx_strand_id
1 'polypeptide(L)'
;MIQNIKRGIAMLSVASAINLSAQTTYKARVINQDTGEPIIGAVVKGNKGVEAVTNEDAYFSLNTNDDQTLHISYIGFKEQDIKAQALKGQPTISLIPGIDLQEVQVTASISSARSQKALGSKVDHVDIENLSKNAHTNSLSDMLDGKIGGVQMYQSNGKVGMPIRFNMRSGATMSMERDPIIYVDGVKYNSSHISDINSSQDALSALNDLTIDDIAIIDVIKGPSAAASYGAEAANGVIVITTKRGKNNNPENRKADIQVKMSLGAATLARKYDQFVNNDPINNFFQTGWQKTIYTSVSKAFKGNQNLFFSYNMNDIAGIVPGNKDKRHSAKMAYDLRSGRFSLGATASYIHGNISLPQTAMGRYDAIWNLMINQTPWPYVDESTWRAQSWTYGNDRFIGNLRLSYMLPADIKIETIIGADVNHTEGIYRLPFGYKLGNNAEGAKNISNRRNSNFNWDIKATRKFHLADKWDLTATLLSQIARQYETLNSISASRFRSDINNISAATERTVTESSFEQRTWGLYGEAFLNYDNRFFVNAGLRRDASNLIGSNVASIYYPSLSASYNLKNQKFRIAYGESGRLPYPTDARTSYSWTVSVLMAQLLNLSTKVTLISNLSVCERLN
;
A
#
# COMPACT_ATOMS: atom_id res chain seq x y z
N MET A 1 68.57 34.19 -4.43
CA MET A 1 67.21 33.64 -4.59
C MET A 1 66.57 33.19 -3.24
N ILE A 2 67.32 32.98 -2.18
CA ILE A 2 66.83 32.52 -0.85
C ILE A 2 66.38 33.67 0.06
N GLN A 3 66.86 34.93 -0.18
CA GLN A 3 66.50 36.09 0.64
C GLN A 3 65.12 36.71 0.29
N ASN A 4 64.57 36.44 -0.91
CA ASN A 4 63.28 36.95 -1.29
C ASN A 4 62.10 36.07 -0.86
N ILE A 5 62.35 34.79 -0.47
CA ILE A 5 61.33 33.87 0.04
C ILE A 5 61.03 34.14 1.54
N LYS A 6 62.00 34.65 2.31
CA LYS A 6 61.79 35.02 3.72
C LYS A 6 60.99 36.32 3.92
N ARG A 7 60.93 37.22 2.91
CA ARG A 7 60.11 38.43 3.00
C ARG A 7 58.66 38.23 2.51
N GLY A 8 58.40 37.20 1.72
CA GLY A 8 57.02 36.83 1.30
C GLY A 8 56.24 36.10 2.38
N ILE A 9 56.93 35.33 3.27
CA ILE A 9 56.27 34.57 4.36
C ILE A 9 55.94 35.49 5.54
N ALA A 10 56.69 36.60 5.74
CA ALA A 10 56.44 37.58 6.81
C ALA A 10 55.28 38.54 6.51
N MET A 11 54.85 38.68 5.24
CA MET A 11 53.69 39.52 4.85
C MET A 11 52.38 38.74 4.71
N LEU A 12 52.40 37.38 4.65
CA LEU A 12 51.18 36.56 4.69
C LEU A 12 50.70 36.24 6.09
N SER A 13 51.48 36.52 7.14
CA SER A 13 51.13 36.23 8.55
C SER A 13 50.47 37.41 9.28
N VAL A 14 50.19 38.53 8.62
CA VAL A 14 49.57 39.74 9.24
C VAL A 14 48.15 40.00 8.72
N ALA A 15 47.63 39.20 7.78
CA ALA A 15 46.27 39.38 7.22
C ALA A 15 45.22 38.39 7.72
N SER A 16 45.51 37.54 8.70
CA SER A 16 44.46 36.87 9.47
C SER A 16 44.16 37.70 10.73
N ALA A 17 43.57 38.87 10.52
CA ALA A 17 42.81 39.55 11.56
C ALA A 17 41.68 38.59 11.96
N ILE A 18 41.92 37.81 13.01
CA ILE A 18 40.89 37.08 13.71
C ILE A 18 39.87 38.13 14.14
N ASN A 19 38.72 38.17 13.48
CA ASN A 19 37.54 38.81 14.03
C ASN A 19 37.17 37.99 15.29
N LEU A 20 37.79 38.34 16.43
CA LEU A 20 37.30 38.00 17.74
C LEU A 20 36.00 38.77 17.92
N SER A 21 34.90 38.24 17.37
CA SER A 21 33.57 38.64 17.80
C SER A 21 33.46 38.33 19.27
N ALA A 22 33.34 39.37 20.10
CA ALA A 22 33.16 39.19 21.53
C ALA A 22 31.91 38.33 21.78
N GLN A 23 32.11 37.11 22.22
CA GLN A 23 31.00 36.26 22.63
C GLN A 23 30.40 36.83 23.91
N THR A 24 29.10 37.09 23.90
CA THR A 24 28.35 37.54 25.04
C THR A 24 27.66 36.37 25.70
N THR A 25 27.69 36.29 27.03
CA THR A 25 26.93 35.28 27.76
C THR A 25 25.47 35.75 27.90
N TYR A 26 24.57 35.01 27.29
CA TYR A 26 23.13 35.24 27.41
C TYR A 26 22.54 34.30 28.46
N LYS A 27 21.73 34.87 29.37
CA LYS A 27 20.95 34.13 30.36
C LYS A 27 19.49 34.49 30.19
N ALA A 28 18.61 33.50 30.04
CA ALA A 28 17.19 33.73 30.00
C ALA A 28 16.43 32.57 30.65
N ARG A 29 15.23 32.87 31.10
CA ARG A 29 14.31 31.90 31.68
C ARG A 29 13.28 31.50 30.64
N VAL A 30 12.95 30.20 30.59
CA VAL A 30 11.93 29.66 29.68
C VAL A 30 10.69 29.30 30.50
N ILE A 31 9.54 29.86 30.14
CA ILE A 31 8.27 29.63 30.82
C ILE A 31 7.17 29.20 29.85
N ASN A 32 6.13 28.58 30.36
CA ASN A 32 4.90 28.30 29.63
C ASN A 32 4.09 29.59 29.47
N GLN A 33 3.69 29.96 28.27
CA GLN A 33 2.95 31.21 28.00
C GLN A 33 1.59 31.24 28.67
N ASP A 34 0.88 30.11 28.79
CA ASP A 34 -0.49 30.03 29.28
C ASP A 34 -0.56 29.92 30.80
N THR A 35 0.40 29.22 31.43
CA THR A 35 0.39 28.97 32.89
C THR A 35 1.43 29.77 33.65
N GLY A 36 2.43 30.36 32.98
CA GLY A 36 3.59 31.01 33.61
C GLY A 36 4.55 30.06 34.32
N GLU A 37 4.33 28.74 34.25
CA GLU A 37 5.16 27.74 34.91
C GLU A 37 6.53 27.64 34.27
N PRO A 38 7.60 27.38 35.05
CA PRO A 38 8.97 27.19 34.54
C PRO A 38 9.09 25.92 33.70
N ILE A 39 9.75 25.99 32.53
CA ILE A 39 10.03 24.85 31.67
C ILE A 39 11.45 24.38 31.90
N ILE A 40 11.59 23.27 32.61
CA ILE A 40 12.87 22.61 32.94
C ILE A 40 13.22 21.65 31.82
N GLY A 41 14.48 21.63 31.36
CA GLY A 41 14.93 20.72 30.31
C GLY A 41 14.64 21.19 28.88
N ALA A 42 14.24 22.46 28.65
CA ALA A 42 14.15 23.03 27.31
C ALA A 42 15.54 23.12 26.67
N VAL A 43 15.63 22.71 25.42
CA VAL A 43 16.89 22.70 24.65
C VAL A 43 17.00 23.99 23.85
N VAL A 44 18.12 24.68 24.01
CA VAL A 44 18.46 25.91 23.28
C VAL A 44 19.64 25.65 22.38
N LYS A 45 19.44 25.69 21.07
CA LYS A 45 20.49 25.45 20.07
C LYS A 45 20.84 26.74 19.35
N GLY A 46 22.13 27.06 19.31
CA GLY A 46 22.68 28.09 18.47
C GLY A 46 23.26 27.51 17.17
N ASN A 47 23.52 28.38 16.18
CA ASN A 47 24.28 27.94 15.00
C ASN A 47 25.70 27.51 15.42
N LYS A 48 26.28 26.48 14.76
CA LYS A 48 27.61 25.93 15.02
C LYS A 48 27.71 24.98 16.24
N GLY A 49 26.61 24.33 16.66
CA GLY A 49 26.70 23.26 17.66
C GLY A 49 26.84 23.73 19.10
N VAL A 50 26.57 24.99 19.41
CA VAL A 50 26.48 25.49 20.78
C VAL A 50 25.11 25.17 21.32
N GLU A 51 25.02 24.36 22.39
CA GLU A 51 23.79 23.92 23.00
C GLU A 51 23.76 24.23 24.50
N ALA A 52 22.60 24.59 25.01
CA ALA A 52 22.30 24.74 26.42
C ALA A 52 20.96 24.12 26.77
N VAL A 53 20.77 23.68 28.00
CA VAL A 53 19.50 23.13 28.50
C VAL A 53 19.09 23.93 29.74
N THR A 54 17.79 24.20 29.88
CA THR A 54 17.29 24.91 31.07
C THR A 54 17.40 24.06 32.34
N ASN A 55 17.89 24.69 33.42
CA ASN A 55 18.07 24.08 34.72
C ASN A 55 16.76 23.94 35.52
N GLU A 56 16.83 23.55 36.79
CA GLU A 56 15.68 23.38 37.69
C GLU A 56 14.86 24.67 37.91
N ASP A 57 15.44 25.85 37.73
CA ASP A 57 14.77 27.14 37.79
C ASP A 57 14.33 27.65 36.41
N ALA A 58 14.47 26.77 35.37
CA ALA A 58 14.18 27.04 33.97
C ALA A 58 15.08 28.11 33.31
N TYR A 59 16.28 28.35 33.86
CA TYR A 59 17.28 29.23 33.25
C TYR A 59 18.27 28.46 32.41
N PHE A 60 18.65 29.03 31.25
CA PHE A 60 19.82 28.58 30.50
C PHE A 60 20.88 29.69 30.46
N SER A 61 22.11 29.30 30.19
CA SER A 61 23.22 30.20 29.95
C SER A 61 23.98 29.74 28.72
N LEU A 62 24.12 30.64 27.73
CA LEU A 62 24.73 30.32 26.44
C LEU A 62 25.67 31.44 26.00
N ASN A 63 26.90 31.10 25.59
CA ASN A 63 27.88 32.03 25.05
C ASN A 63 27.71 32.09 23.53
N THR A 64 27.28 33.22 23.02
CA THR A 64 27.01 33.38 21.58
C THR A 64 27.15 34.81 21.11
N ASN A 65 27.10 35.06 19.81
CA ASN A 65 27.16 36.39 19.23
C ASN A 65 25.75 37.03 19.17
N ASP A 66 25.68 38.33 19.19
CA ASP A 66 24.42 39.10 19.22
C ASP A 66 23.49 38.85 18.01
N ASP A 67 24.07 38.56 16.85
CA ASP A 67 23.37 38.33 15.58
C ASP A 67 22.87 36.89 15.41
N GLN A 68 23.24 36.01 16.33
CA GLN A 68 22.92 34.60 16.23
C GLN A 68 21.45 34.33 16.57
N THR A 69 20.81 33.46 15.76
CA THR A 69 19.48 32.93 16.05
C THR A 69 19.60 31.71 16.97
N LEU A 70 18.86 31.75 18.06
CA LEU A 70 18.71 30.67 19.02
C LEU A 70 17.41 29.93 18.73
N HIS A 71 17.51 28.65 18.54
CA HIS A 71 16.37 27.75 18.37
C HIS A 71 16.04 27.08 19.67
N ILE A 72 14.85 27.33 20.22
CA ILE A 72 14.41 26.84 21.52
C ILE A 72 13.31 25.82 21.32
N SER A 73 13.53 24.61 21.83
CA SER A 73 12.60 23.50 21.72
C SER A 73 12.38 22.80 23.06
N TYR A 74 11.15 22.38 23.31
CA TYR A 74 10.76 21.54 24.43
C TYR A 74 9.58 20.64 24.07
N ILE A 75 9.59 19.40 24.56
CA ILE A 75 8.51 18.43 24.25
C ILE A 75 7.17 19.00 24.74
N GLY A 76 6.22 19.14 23.81
CA GLY A 76 4.90 19.68 24.13
C GLY A 76 4.75 21.20 23.92
N PHE A 77 5.74 21.88 23.35
CA PHE A 77 5.69 23.31 23.04
C PHE A 77 6.10 23.59 21.60
N LYS A 78 5.61 24.70 21.03
CA LYS A 78 6.03 25.19 19.71
C LYS A 78 7.50 25.63 19.78
N GLU A 79 8.28 25.15 18.82
CA GLU A 79 9.66 25.61 18.65
C GLU A 79 9.65 27.11 18.31
N GLN A 80 10.59 27.85 18.89
CA GLN A 80 10.68 29.29 18.71
C GLN A 80 12.11 29.69 18.37
N ASP A 81 12.24 30.54 17.33
CA ASP A 81 13.49 31.14 16.91
C ASP A 81 13.58 32.58 17.42
N ILE A 82 14.63 32.89 18.19
CA ILE A 82 14.86 34.21 18.78
C ILE A 82 16.29 34.64 18.49
N LYS A 83 16.48 35.89 18.06
CA LYS A 83 17.83 36.46 17.97
C LYS A 83 18.41 36.67 19.37
N ALA A 84 19.68 36.29 19.58
CA ALA A 84 20.35 36.42 20.88
C ALA A 84 20.29 37.87 21.42
N GLN A 85 20.41 38.86 20.53
CA GLN A 85 20.31 40.27 20.89
C GLN A 85 18.97 40.64 21.56
N ALA A 86 17.87 39.98 21.21
CA ALA A 86 16.55 40.24 21.81
C ALA A 86 16.51 39.88 23.30
N LEU A 87 17.38 38.99 23.77
CA LEU A 87 17.46 38.57 25.17
C LEU A 87 18.13 39.62 26.09
N LYS A 88 18.79 40.67 25.52
CA LYS A 88 19.35 41.76 26.32
C LYS A 88 18.28 42.62 27.01
N GLY A 89 17.07 42.67 26.44
CA GLY A 89 15.96 43.45 26.96
C GLY A 89 14.84 42.64 27.61
N GLN A 90 14.75 41.34 27.31
CA GLN A 90 13.72 40.42 27.83
C GLN A 90 14.37 39.08 28.20
N PRO A 91 14.75 38.90 29.49
CA PRO A 91 15.41 37.67 29.93
C PRO A 91 14.42 36.50 30.14
N THR A 92 13.19 36.60 29.67
CA THR A 92 12.16 35.57 29.75
C THR A 92 11.60 35.23 28.38
N ILE A 93 11.62 33.97 28.05
CA ILE A 93 11.10 33.40 26.81
C ILE A 93 9.84 32.63 27.17
N SER A 94 8.72 33.03 26.57
CA SER A 94 7.45 32.34 26.76
C SER A 94 7.22 31.38 25.60
N LEU A 95 7.35 30.07 25.84
CA LEU A 95 6.98 29.06 24.87
C LEU A 95 5.46 28.85 24.87
N ILE A 96 4.90 28.86 23.70
CA ILE A 96 3.49 28.57 23.49
C ILE A 96 3.30 27.06 23.68
N PRO A 97 2.42 26.60 24.60
CA PRO A 97 2.02 25.21 24.63
C PRO A 97 1.46 24.84 23.27
N GLY A 98 2.16 24.06 22.57
CA GLY A 98 1.84 23.65 21.24
C GLY A 98 2.39 22.27 21.12
N ILE A 99 1.56 21.29 21.45
CA ILE A 99 1.68 20.03 20.79
C ILE A 99 1.19 20.30 19.38
N ASP A 100 2.06 20.83 18.52
CA ASP A 100 2.05 20.48 17.13
C ASP A 100 2.87 19.17 16.98
N LEU A 101 2.53 18.20 17.76
CA LEU A 101 2.32 16.86 17.22
C LEU A 101 1.26 17.11 16.17
N GLN A 102 1.60 17.16 14.89
CA GLN A 102 0.62 17.14 13.80
C GLN A 102 -0.36 16.07 14.24
N GLU A 103 -1.55 16.50 14.65
CA GLU A 103 -2.52 15.60 15.23
C GLU A 103 -2.73 14.53 14.17
N VAL A 104 -2.25 13.31 14.44
CA VAL A 104 -2.21 12.24 13.46
C VAL A 104 -3.63 12.04 12.99
N GLN A 105 -3.93 12.59 11.83
CA GLN A 105 -5.21 12.46 11.15
C GLN A 105 -5.24 11.09 10.52
N VAL A 106 -6.08 10.22 11.02
CA VAL A 106 -6.23 8.84 10.54
C VAL A 106 -7.49 8.74 9.70
N THR A 107 -7.41 8.07 8.58
CA THR A 107 -8.58 7.72 7.78
C THR A 107 -9.38 6.63 8.48
N ALA A 108 -10.15 7.02 9.48
CA ALA A 108 -10.88 6.09 10.35
C ALA A 108 -12.17 5.57 9.73
N SER A 109 -12.67 6.27 8.74
CA SER A 109 -13.91 5.95 8.04
C SER A 109 -13.84 6.58 6.66
N ILE A 110 -14.53 6.02 5.72
CA ILE A 110 -14.65 6.59 4.37
C ILE A 110 -15.29 7.99 4.40
N SER A 111 -16.02 8.29 5.48
CA SER A 111 -16.71 9.57 5.67
C SER A 111 -15.77 10.70 6.10
N SER A 112 -14.70 10.44 6.87
CA SER A 112 -13.83 11.51 7.38
C SER A 112 -12.48 11.00 7.89
N ALA A 113 -11.42 11.77 7.62
CA ALA A 113 -10.19 11.69 8.40
C ALA A 113 -10.43 12.32 9.78
N ARG A 114 -10.02 11.65 10.84
CA ARG A 114 -10.21 12.10 12.22
C ARG A 114 -8.92 11.99 13.00
N SER A 115 -8.80 12.83 13.99
CA SER A 115 -7.77 12.69 15.00
C SER A 115 -7.82 11.32 15.66
N GLN A 116 -6.66 10.70 15.85
CA GLN A 116 -6.55 9.43 16.55
C GLN A 116 -7.15 9.49 17.97
N LYS A 117 -7.17 10.68 18.61
CA LYS A 117 -7.81 10.91 19.91
C LYS A 117 -9.33 10.74 19.87
N ALA A 118 -9.95 11.10 18.77
CA ALA A 118 -11.40 11.08 18.60
C ALA A 118 -11.96 9.68 18.24
N LEU A 119 -11.10 8.71 17.91
CA LEU A 119 -11.53 7.40 17.47
C LEU A 119 -11.96 6.50 18.62
N GLY A 120 -13.19 6.01 18.59
CA GLY A 120 -13.69 4.96 19.48
C GLY A 120 -13.18 3.56 19.12
N SER A 121 -12.82 3.31 17.86
CA SER A 121 -12.21 2.07 17.37
C SER A 121 -10.70 2.20 17.22
N LYS A 122 -9.97 1.08 17.20
CA LYS A 122 -8.53 1.08 16.98
C LYS A 122 -8.25 1.11 15.47
N VAL A 123 -7.56 2.14 15.02
CA VAL A 123 -6.94 2.24 13.69
C VAL A 123 -5.44 2.33 13.89
N ASP A 124 -4.68 1.48 13.22
CA ASP A 124 -3.23 1.56 13.23
C ASP A 124 -2.77 2.42 12.05
N HIS A 125 -1.95 3.39 12.36
CA HIS A 125 -1.42 4.37 11.43
C HIS A 125 0.08 4.15 11.24
N VAL A 126 0.52 4.02 9.99
CA VAL A 126 1.93 3.83 9.65
C VAL A 126 2.36 4.90 8.66
N ASP A 127 3.30 5.73 9.09
CA ASP A 127 3.95 6.74 8.27
C ASP A 127 5.05 6.09 7.42
N ILE A 128 4.69 5.72 6.20
CA ILE A 128 5.61 5.06 5.24
C ILE A 128 6.63 6.06 4.71
N GLU A 129 6.26 7.33 4.56
CA GLU A 129 7.18 8.35 4.08
C GLU A 129 8.42 8.47 4.98
N ASN A 130 8.23 8.44 6.30
CA ASN A 130 9.34 8.49 7.24
C ASN A 130 10.09 7.15 7.36
N LEU A 131 9.38 6.04 7.30
CA LEU A 131 10.02 4.72 7.34
C LEU A 131 10.88 4.46 6.10
N SER A 132 10.41 4.83 4.92
CA SER A 132 11.13 4.59 3.65
C SER A 132 12.41 5.40 3.48
N LYS A 133 12.61 6.48 4.26
CA LYS A 133 13.85 7.25 4.27
C LYS A 133 15.03 6.44 4.80
N ASN A 134 14.78 5.54 5.75
CA ASN A 134 15.80 4.78 6.46
C ASN A 134 15.78 3.27 6.14
N ALA A 135 14.77 2.79 5.41
CA ALA A 135 14.64 1.40 5.05
C ALA A 135 14.95 1.19 3.57
N HIS A 136 15.78 0.22 3.27
CA HIS A 136 16.14 -0.20 1.90
C HIS A 136 15.43 -1.51 1.56
N THR A 137 14.10 -1.49 1.59
CA THR A 137 13.30 -2.64 1.16
C THR A 137 12.46 -2.30 -0.06
N ASN A 138 12.30 -3.26 -0.95
CA ASN A 138 11.46 -3.17 -2.14
C ASN A 138 10.12 -3.86 -1.93
N SER A 139 9.88 -4.44 -0.75
CA SER A 139 8.68 -5.17 -0.41
C SER A 139 7.83 -4.42 0.62
N LEU A 140 6.55 -4.21 0.31
CA LEU A 140 5.59 -3.63 1.25
C LEU A 140 5.43 -4.51 2.50
N SER A 141 5.53 -5.84 2.36
CA SER A 141 5.47 -6.76 3.50
C SER A 141 6.60 -6.52 4.47
N ASP A 142 7.83 -6.40 3.98
CA ASP A 142 9.01 -6.22 4.84
C ASP A 142 8.97 -4.86 5.57
N MET A 143 8.37 -3.85 4.92
CA MET A 143 8.24 -2.53 5.53
C MET A 143 7.19 -2.49 6.64
N LEU A 144 6.12 -3.27 6.52
CA LEU A 144 5.01 -3.30 7.46
C LEU A 144 5.13 -4.39 8.51
N ASP A 145 5.99 -5.39 8.29
CA ASP A 145 6.14 -6.52 9.21
C ASP A 145 6.56 -6.05 10.61
N GLY A 146 5.86 -6.57 11.62
CA GLY A 146 6.06 -6.18 13.01
C GLY A 146 5.62 -4.75 13.37
N LYS A 147 5.17 -3.91 12.42
CA LYS A 147 4.73 -2.53 12.70
C LYS A 147 3.26 -2.44 13.07
N ILE A 148 2.47 -3.41 12.65
CA ILE A 148 1.02 -3.42 12.85
C ILE A 148 0.63 -4.61 13.73
N GLY A 149 0.30 -4.35 14.99
CA GLY A 149 -0.11 -5.41 15.91
C GLY A 149 -1.36 -6.17 15.44
N GLY A 150 -1.31 -7.52 15.37
CA GLY A 150 -2.42 -8.38 14.94
C GLY A 150 -2.68 -8.39 13.43
N VAL A 151 -1.72 -7.94 12.63
CA VAL A 151 -1.63 -8.19 11.19
C VAL A 151 -0.39 -9.02 10.94
N GLN A 152 -0.58 -10.17 10.33
CA GLN A 152 0.50 -11.00 9.83
C GLN A 152 0.58 -10.84 8.32
N MET A 153 1.77 -10.58 7.83
CA MET A 153 2.04 -10.58 6.40
C MET A 153 2.95 -11.76 6.09
N TYR A 154 2.61 -12.48 5.05
CA TYR A 154 3.44 -13.60 4.62
C TYR A 154 3.47 -13.70 3.11
N GLN A 155 4.59 -14.14 2.61
CA GLN A 155 4.76 -14.58 1.23
C GLN A 155 4.73 -16.09 1.18
N SER A 156 4.11 -16.66 0.15
CA SER A 156 4.01 -18.12 0.01
C SER A 156 5.38 -18.79 -0.16
N ASN A 157 6.33 -18.07 -0.73
CA ASN A 157 7.73 -18.50 -0.91
C ASN A 157 8.65 -17.29 -1.14
N GLY A 158 9.96 -17.51 -1.22
CA GLY A 158 10.97 -16.45 -1.38
C GLY A 158 11.23 -15.99 -2.82
N LYS A 159 10.39 -16.37 -3.80
CA LYS A 159 10.54 -15.88 -5.17
C LYS A 159 10.12 -14.41 -5.29
N VAL A 160 10.78 -13.68 -6.16
CA VAL A 160 10.41 -12.29 -6.48
C VAL A 160 9.07 -12.28 -7.22
N GLY A 161 8.20 -11.34 -6.89
CA GLY A 161 6.87 -11.20 -7.48
C GLY A 161 5.78 -12.03 -6.80
N MET A 162 6.10 -12.82 -5.78
CA MET A 162 5.13 -13.65 -5.06
C MET A 162 4.10 -12.86 -4.27
N PRO A 163 2.90 -13.44 -4.04
CA PRO A 163 1.83 -12.77 -3.37
C PRO A 163 2.17 -12.45 -1.92
N ILE A 164 1.91 -11.20 -1.56
CA ILE A 164 1.83 -10.74 -0.19
C ILE A 164 0.40 -10.97 0.26
N ARG A 165 0.21 -11.74 1.31
CA ARG A 165 -1.09 -11.97 1.93
C ARG A 165 -1.15 -11.29 3.28
N PHE A 166 -2.28 -10.63 3.53
CA PHE A 166 -2.59 -10.04 4.82
C PHE A 166 -3.53 -10.96 5.60
N ASN A 167 -3.13 -11.34 6.79
CA ASN A 167 -4.01 -12.02 7.73
C ASN A 167 -4.28 -11.06 8.89
N MET A 168 -5.47 -10.46 8.89
CA MET A 168 -5.93 -9.58 9.97
C MET A 168 -6.88 -10.36 10.87
N ARG A 169 -6.42 -10.76 12.06
CA ARG A 169 -7.14 -11.61 13.01
C ARG A 169 -7.47 -12.98 12.41
N SER A 170 -7.95 -13.93 13.21
CA SER A 170 -8.44 -15.21 12.67
C SER A 170 -9.62 -14.93 11.72
N GLY A 171 -9.52 -15.38 10.47
CA GLY A 171 -10.49 -15.07 9.42
C GLY A 171 -11.95 -15.27 9.86
N ALA A 172 -12.79 -14.35 9.41
CA ALA A 172 -14.23 -14.36 9.73
C ALA A 172 -14.99 -15.56 9.13
N THR A 173 -14.39 -16.26 8.15
CA THR A 173 -15.00 -17.41 7.47
C THR A 173 -13.99 -18.51 7.20
N MET A 174 -14.46 -19.76 7.16
CA MET A 174 -13.62 -20.93 6.81
C MET A 174 -13.47 -21.13 5.29
N SER A 175 -14.41 -20.62 4.49
CA SER A 175 -14.53 -20.95 3.05
C SER A 175 -14.33 -19.75 2.09
N MET A 176 -14.24 -18.51 2.61
CA MET A 176 -14.08 -17.31 1.77
C MET A 176 -12.66 -16.74 1.91
N GLU A 177 -12.25 -15.93 0.91
CA GLU A 177 -11.00 -15.16 0.97
C GLU A 177 -10.91 -14.34 2.26
N ARG A 178 -9.72 -14.28 2.84
CA ARG A 178 -9.46 -13.64 4.13
C ARG A 178 -8.80 -12.27 3.98
N ASP A 179 -8.54 -11.85 2.74
CA ASP A 179 -7.84 -10.60 2.48
C ASP A 179 -8.72 -9.39 2.80
N PRO A 180 -8.15 -8.32 3.36
CA PRO A 180 -8.85 -7.06 3.61
C PRO A 180 -9.15 -6.33 2.30
N ILE A 181 -10.13 -5.44 2.32
CA ILE A 181 -10.33 -4.49 1.22
C ILE A 181 -9.22 -3.44 1.25
N ILE A 182 -8.72 -3.07 0.08
CA ILE A 182 -7.70 -2.05 -0.07
C ILE A 182 -8.27 -0.86 -0.83
N TYR A 183 -8.03 0.34 -0.31
CA TYR A 183 -8.30 1.60 -0.98
C TYR A 183 -6.99 2.35 -1.20
N VAL A 184 -6.76 2.84 -2.42
CA VAL A 184 -5.61 3.69 -2.76
C VAL A 184 -6.15 5.06 -3.17
N ASP A 185 -5.88 6.09 -2.38
CA ASP A 185 -6.38 7.46 -2.58
C ASP A 185 -7.92 7.56 -2.75
N GLY A 186 -8.67 6.64 -2.14
CA GLY A 186 -10.12 6.54 -2.24
C GLY A 186 -10.64 5.70 -3.42
N VAL A 187 -9.77 5.08 -4.20
CA VAL A 187 -10.12 4.11 -5.23
C VAL A 187 -10.09 2.70 -4.64
N LYS A 188 -11.16 1.93 -4.85
CA LYS A 188 -11.16 0.51 -4.47
C LYS A 188 -10.16 -0.23 -5.35
N TYR A 189 -9.10 -0.72 -4.72
CA TYR A 189 -7.99 -1.39 -5.37
C TYR A 189 -8.27 -2.88 -5.53
N ASN A 190 -8.07 -3.42 -6.73
CA ASN A 190 -8.14 -4.85 -6.93
C ASN A 190 -6.87 -5.54 -6.41
N SER A 191 -7.00 -6.21 -5.27
CA SER A 191 -5.93 -6.99 -4.64
C SER A 191 -6.04 -8.49 -4.89
N SER A 192 -6.96 -8.93 -5.75
CA SER A 192 -7.17 -10.35 -6.02
C SER A 192 -5.89 -11.03 -6.56
N HIS A 193 -5.71 -12.27 -6.14
CA HIS A 193 -4.59 -13.08 -6.60
C HIS A 193 -4.80 -13.53 -8.04
N ILE A 194 -3.76 -13.43 -8.86
CA ILE A 194 -3.77 -13.83 -10.26
C ILE A 194 -3.14 -15.23 -10.35
N SER A 195 -3.96 -16.27 -10.46
CA SER A 195 -3.50 -17.67 -10.53
C SER A 195 -4.08 -18.45 -11.72
N ASP A 196 -4.25 -17.79 -12.87
CA ASP A 196 -5.13 -18.28 -13.93
C ASP A 196 -4.53 -19.38 -14.82
N ILE A 197 -3.21 -19.61 -14.77
CA ILE A 197 -2.54 -20.52 -15.72
C ILE A 197 -2.23 -21.87 -15.09
N ASN A 198 -2.12 -21.93 -13.77
CA ASN A 198 -1.82 -23.17 -13.08
C ASN A 198 -2.46 -23.17 -11.69
N SER A 199 -3.09 -24.27 -11.33
CA SER A 199 -3.63 -24.51 -9.98
C SER A 199 -2.55 -24.64 -8.90
N SER A 200 -1.28 -24.49 -9.26
CA SER A 200 -0.17 -24.45 -8.34
C SER A 200 -0.08 -23.13 -7.61
N GLN A 201 0.44 -23.15 -6.41
CA GLN A 201 0.43 -22.13 -5.37
C GLN A 201 1.10 -20.78 -5.69
N ASP A 202 1.51 -20.55 -6.94
CA ASP A 202 2.26 -19.37 -7.40
C ASP A 202 1.33 -18.31 -8.01
N ALA A 203 0.39 -17.81 -7.22
CA ALA A 203 -0.42 -16.66 -7.61
C ALA A 203 0.41 -15.37 -7.54
N LEU A 204 0.18 -14.43 -8.45
CA LEU A 204 0.77 -13.09 -8.35
C LEU A 204 -0.07 -12.19 -7.44
N SER A 205 0.56 -11.26 -6.76
CA SER A 205 -0.14 -10.24 -5.98
C SER A 205 -0.15 -8.91 -6.70
N ALA A 206 -1.34 -8.37 -6.86
CA ALA A 206 -1.52 -7.01 -7.34
C ALA A 206 -0.91 -5.94 -6.40
N LEU A 207 -0.66 -6.29 -5.13
CA LEU A 207 -0.01 -5.38 -4.17
C LEU A 207 1.44 -5.06 -4.52
N ASN A 208 2.10 -5.94 -5.27
CA ASN A 208 3.44 -5.67 -5.76
C ASN A 208 3.50 -4.54 -6.80
N ASP A 209 2.35 -4.11 -7.35
CA ASP A 209 2.28 -2.99 -8.27
C ASP A 209 2.41 -1.63 -7.56
N LEU A 210 2.19 -1.60 -6.24
CA LEU A 210 2.32 -0.38 -5.46
C LEU A 210 3.78 -0.02 -5.21
N THR A 211 4.19 1.14 -5.71
CA THR A 211 5.52 1.69 -5.44
C THR A 211 5.58 2.23 -4.02
N ILE A 212 6.41 1.63 -3.16
CA ILE A 212 6.54 2.00 -1.74
C ILE A 212 6.92 3.47 -1.59
N ASP A 213 7.85 3.95 -2.41
CA ASP A 213 8.33 5.32 -2.36
C ASP A 213 7.27 6.35 -2.76
N ASP A 214 6.15 5.92 -3.36
CA ASP A 214 4.98 6.78 -3.64
C ASP A 214 3.94 6.77 -2.51
N ILE A 215 4.06 5.89 -1.54
CA ILE A 215 3.14 5.80 -0.40
C ILE A 215 3.58 6.82 0.66
N ALA A 216 2.62 7.59 1.17
CA ALA A 216 2.82 8.47 2.31
C ALA A 216 2.42 7.76 3.61
N ILE A 217 1.20 7.24 3.66
CA ILE A 217 0.55 6.73 4.87
C ILE A 217 -0.21 5.45 4.54
N ILE A 218 -0.20 4.53 5.50
CA ILE A 218 -1.09 3.36 5.51
C ILE A 218 -1.87 3.34 6.81
N ASP A 219 -3.20 3.41 6.70
CA ASP A 219 -4.13 3.25 7.81
C ASP A 219 -4.76 1.86 7.75
N VAL A 220 -4.68 1.10 8.84
CA VAL A 220 -5.25 -0.25 8.95
C VAL A 220 -6.40 -0.26 9.92
N ILE A 221 -7.60 -0.47 9.38
CA ILE A 221 -8.88 -0.45 10.08
C ILE A 221 -9.27 -1.88 10.42
N LYS A 222 -9.29 -2.20 11.71
CA LYS A 222 -9.54 -3.54 12.21
C LYS A 222 -10.87 -3.60 12.94
N GLY A 223 -11.64 -4.61 12.62
CA GLY A 223 -12.88 -4.92 13.31
C GLY A 223 -14.12 -4.23 12.73
N PRO A 224 -15.31 -4.81 12.98
CA PRO A 224 -16.54 -4.46 12.29
C PRO A 224 -17.02 -3.04 12.58
N SER A 225 -16.82 -2.51 13.78
CA SER A 225 -17.26 -1.16 14.13
C SER A 225 -16.59 -0.05 13.33
N ALA A 226 -15.31 -0.23 12.99
CA ALA A 226 -14.58 0.71 12.15
C ALA A 226 -14.82 0.45 10.66
N ALA A 227 -15.01 -0.83 10.31
CA ALA A 227 -15.22 -1.27 8.94
C ALA A 227 -16.65 -1.05 8.44
N ALA A 228 -17.65 -0.87 9.33
CA ALA A 228 -19.05 -0.71 8.97
C ALA A 228 -19.29 0.42 7.93
N SER A 229 -18.52 1.50 7.99
CA SER A 229 -18.63 2.59 7.01
C SER A 229 -18.22 2.19 5.59
N TYR A 230 -17.43 1.11 5.43
CA TYR A 230 -16.98 0.58 4.14
C TYR A 230 -17.91 -0.51 3.58
N GLY A 231 -18.88 -0.98 4.36
CA GLY A 231 -20.00 -1.82 3.90
C GLY A 231 -19.71 -3.30 3.82
N ALA A 232 -20.46 -3.94 2.89
CA ALA A 232 -20.63 -5.38 2.76
C ALA A 232 -19.37 -6.20 2.41
N GLU A 233 -18.22 -5.60 2.30
CA GLU A 233 -16.97 -6.33 1.99
C GLU A 233 -15.91 -6.15 3.07
N ALA A 234 -16.19 -5.32 4.08
CA ALA A 234 -15.22 -4.89 5.08
C ALA A 234 -15.06 -5.84 6.29
N ALA A 235 -15.69 -7.03 6.27
CA ALA A 235 -15.65 -7.97 7.39
C ALA A 235 -14.22 -8.38 7.81
N ASN A 236 -13.31 -8.47 6.84
CA ASN A 236 -11.91 -8.83 7.07
C ASN A 236 -11.01 -7.61 7.38
N GLY A 237 -11.62 -6.41 7.54
CA GLY A 237 -10.92 -5.15 7.74
C GLY A 237 -10.65 -4.39 6.45
N VAL A 238 -10.09 -3.18 6.60
CA VAL A 238 -9.81 -2.27 5.49
C VAL A 238 -8.41 -1.71 5.63
N ILE A 239 -7.67 -1.65 4.52
CA ILE A 239 -6.38 -0.99 4.41
C ILE A 239 -6.58 0.24 3.53
N VAL A 240 -6.28 1.42 4.07
CA VAL A 240 -6.34 2.68 3.33
C VAL A 240 -4.93 3.18 3.08
N ILE A 241 -4.56 3.26 1.82
CA ILE A 241 -3.26 3.73 1.36
C ILE A 241 -3.43 5.13 0.82
N THR A 242 -2.72 6.06 1.42
CA THR A 242 -2.63 7.44 0.94
C THR A 242 -1.28 7.64 0.29
N THR A 243 -1.28 8.08 -0.96
CA THR A 243 -0.04 8.28 -1.70
C THR A 243 0.49 9.71 -1.55
N LYS A 244 1.79 9.89 -1.82
CA LYS A 244 2.44 11.20 -1.80
C LYS A 244 1.79 12.15 -2.80
N ARG A 245 1.60 13.39 -2.36
CA ARG A 245 1.13 14.52 -3.15
C ARG A 245 2.09 15.69 -2.95
N GLY A 246 2.09 16.69 -3.79
CA GLY A 246 2.96 17.85 -3.62
C GLY A 246 2.81 18.48 -2.22
N LYS A 247 3.92 18.75 -1.55
CA LYS A 247 3.93 19.42 -0.24
C LYS A 247 3.80 20.93 -0.42
N ASN A 248 2.80 21.52 0.21
CA ASN A 248 2.64 22.97 0.29
C ASN A 248 3.09 23.45 1.68
N ASN A 249 4.36 23.22 2.01
CA ASN A 249 4.88 23.55 3.33
C ASN A 249 5.27 25.03 3.48
N ASN A 250 5.41 25.77 2.38
CA ASN A 250 5.67 27.21 2.42
C ASN A 250 5.26 27.86 1.09
N PRO A 251 4.22 28.72 1.07
CA PRO A 251 3.81 29.43 -0.15
C PRO A 251 4.87 30.40 -0.70
N GLU A 252 5.89 30.74 0.09
CA GLU A 252 7.01 31.60 -0.35
C GLU A 252 8.12 30.79 -1.03
N ASN A 253 8.27 29.51 -0.73
CA ASN A 253 9.31 28.67 -1.31
C ASN A 253 8.82 27.99 -2.60
N ARG A 254 8.99 28.69 -3.73
CA ARG A 254 8.58 28.24 -5.08
C ARG A 254 9.57 27.29 -5.75
N LYS A 255 10.61 26.85 -5.06
CA LYS A 255 11.58 25.91 -5.62
C LYS A 255 10.94 24.53 -5.75
N ALA A 256 11.28 23.82 -6.81
CA ALA A 256 10.91 22.42 -6.95
C ALA A 256 11.71 21.60 -5.95
N ASP A 257 11.04 20.69 -5.26
CA ASP A 257 11.67 19.65 -4.44
C ASP A 257 11.87 18.42 -5.32
N ILE A 258 13.14 18.06 -5.54
CA ILE A 258 13.52 16.93 -6.40
C ILE A 258 14.19 15.90 -5.52
N GLN A 259 13.65 14.68 -5.54
CA GLN A 259 14.23 13.53 -4.86
C GLN A 259 14.67 12.49 -5.89
N VAL A 260 15.89 12.00 -5.75
CA VAL A 260 16.43 10.87 -6.52
C VAL A 260 16.93 9.83 -5.51
N LYS A 261 16.44 8.61 -5.65
CA LYS A 261 16.86 7.46 -4.83
C LYS A 261 17.29 6.35 -5.77
N MET A 262 18.50 5.84 -5.58
CA MET A 262 19.04 4.72 -6.32
C MET A 262 19.43 3.63 -5.32
N SER A 263 19.06 2.40 -5.60
CA SER A 263 19.41 1.25 -4.78
C SER A 263 19.97 0.15 -5.67
N LEU A 264 21.11 -0.41 -5.25
CA LEU A 264 21.72 -1.59 -5.83
C LEU A 264 21.90 -2.62 -4.72
N GLY A 265 21.35 -3.79 -4.92
CA GLY A 265 21.40 -4.87 -3.94
C GLY A 265 21.74 -6.21 -4.61
N ALA A 266 22.19 -7.14 -3.80
CA ALA A 266 22.41 -8.52 -4.19
C ALA A 266 21.77 -9.45 -3.14
N ALA A 267 20.88 -10.33 -3.61
CA ALA A 267 20.32 -11.39 -2.81
C ALA A 267 21.10 -12.69 -3.06
N THR A 268 21.50 -13.36 -2.01
CA THR A 268 22.18 -14.65 -2.07
C THR A 268 21.49 -15.64 -1.15
N LEU A 269 21.80 -16.90 -1.25
CA LEU A 269 21.33 -17.91 -0.32
C LEU A 269 21.78 -17.52 1.09
N ALA A 270 20.83 -17.35 2.01
CA ALA A 270 21.10 -16.87 3.37
C ALA A 270 21.99 -17.84 4.18
N ARG A 271 21.83 -19.14 3.92
CA ARG A 271 22.62 -20.21 4.54
C ARG A 271 22.86 -21.32 3.53
N LYS A 272 24.08 -21.82 3.45
CA LYS A 272 24.37 -23.04 2.68
C LYS A 272 23.70 -24.23 3.34
N TYR A 273 23.20 -25.12 2.51
CA TYR A 273 22.69 -26.40 2.96
C TYR A 273 23.86 -27.29 3.36
N ASP A 274 23.77 -27.96 4.49
CA ASP A 274 24.77 -28.84 5.08
C ASP A 274 24.20 -30.15 5.63
N GLN A 275 22.89 -30.35 5.44
CA GLN A 275 22.12 -31.45 6.04
C GLN A 275 21.91 -32.67 5.13
N PHE A 276 22.38 -32.62 3.91
CA PHE A 276 22.25 -33.71 2.93
C PHE A 276 23.57 -34.43 2.75
N VAL A 277 23.50 -35.67 2.23
CA VAL A 277 24.71 -36.47 1.91
C VAL A 277 25.58 -35.79 0.85
N ASN A 278 24.95 -35.14 -0.14
CA ASN A 278 25.61 -34.30 -1.12
C ASN A 278 24.94 -32.94 -1.20
N ASN A 279 25.58 -31.92 -0.68
CA ASN A 279 25.07 -30.56 -0.62
C ASN A 279 25.44 -29.69 -1.84
N ASP A 280 26.37 -30.12 -2.67
CA ASP A 280 26.86 -29.32 -3.81
C ASP A 280 25.78 -29.01 -4.84
N PRO A 281 24.94 -29.95 -5.29
CA PRO A 281 23.89 -29.66 -6.25
C PRO A 281 22.91 -28.60 -5.77
N ILE A 282 22.54 -28.65 -4.48
CA ILE A 282 21.65 -27.66 -3.87
C ILE A 282 22.31 -26.29 -3.81
N ASN A 283 23.53 -26.24 -3.25
CA ASN A 283 24.21 -24.97 -3.04
C ASN A 283 24.61 -24.29 -4.37
N ASN A 284 24.88 -25.06 -5.40
CA ASN A 284 25.26 -24.57 -6.73
C ASN A 284 24.05 -24.24 -7.62
N PHE A 285 22.85 -24.68 -7.27
CA PHE A 285 21.62 -24.37 -8.01
C PHE A 285 21.25 -22.88 -7.93
N PHE A 286 21.42 -22.28 -6.75
CA PHE A 286 21.04 -20.90 -6.52
C PHE A 286 22.07 -19.92 -7.11
N GLN A 287 21.57 -18.80 -7.60
CA GLN A 287 22.38 -17.71 -8.17
C GLN A 287 22.33 -16.46 -7.29
N THR A 288 23.23 -15.53 -7.54
CA THR A 288 23.12 -14.17 -6.99
C THR A 288 22.02 -13.42 -7.73
N GLY A 289 20.99 -13.01 -7.01
CA GLY A 289 19.90 -12.18 -7.53
C GLY A 289 20.24 -10.70 -7.41
N TRP A 290 20.50 -10.02 -8.52
CA TRP A 290 20.77 -8.58 -8.53
C TRP A 290 19.46 -7.78 -8.46
N GLN A 291 19.48 -6.75 -7.64
CA GLN A 291 18.35 -5.85 -7.43
C GLN A 291 18.76 -4.42 -7.77
N LYS A 292 18.03 -3.77 -8.66
CA LYS A 292 18.27 -2.38 -9.07
C LYS A 292 16.96 -1.62 -8.98
N THR A 293 16.97 -0.53 -8.24
CA THR A 293 15.80 0.36 -8.12
C THR A 293 16.24 1.79 -8.36
N ILE A 294 15.47 2.51 -9.15
CA ILE A 294 15.64 3.95 -9.40
C ILE A 294 14.28 4.59 -9.15
N TYR A 295 14.23 5.51 -8.20
CA TYR A 295 13.06 6.34 -7.93
C TYR A 295 13.42 7.81 -8.09
N THR A 296 12.61 8.54 -8.82
CA THR A 296 12.75 9.98 -8.97
C THR A 296 11.41 10.64 -8.75
N SER A 297 11.37 11.69 -7.95
CA SER A 297 10.16 12.48 -7.80
C SER A 297 10.44 13.98 -7.84
N VAL A 298 9.46 14.74 -8.31
CA VAL A 298 9.45 16.19 -8.36
C VAL A 298 8.16 16.69 -7.75
N SER A 299 8.27 17.54 -6.75
CA SER A 299 7.15 18.22 -6.12
C SER A 299 7.32 19.73 -6.27
N LYS A 300 6.27 20.43 -6.72
CA LYS A 300 6.29 21.88 -6.91
C LYS A 300 4.98 22.51 -6.48
N ALA A 301 5.09 23.53 -5.62
CA ALA A 301 3.98 24.41 -5.30
C ALA A 301 3.97 25.63 -6.25
N PHE A 302 2.78 26.04 -6.67
CA PHE A 302 2.55 27.22 -7.50
C PHE A 302 1.75 28.28 -6.73
N LYS A 303 1.68 29.49 -7.28
CA LYS A 303 0.80 30.54 -6.77
C LYS A 303 -0.65 30.06 -6.76
N GLY A 304 -1.46 30.49 -5.78
CA GLY A 304 -2.88 30.15 -5.72
C GLY A 304 -3.16 28.77 -5.14
N ASN A 305 -2.34 28.29 -4.19
CA ASN A 305 -2.53 27.01 -3.50
C ASN A 305 -2.66 25.80 -4.45
N GLN A 306 -1.77 25.75 -5.42
CA GLN A 306 -1.66 24.65 -6.38
C GLN A 306 -0.41 23.86 -6.09
N ASN A 307 -0.51 22.53 -6.13
CA ASN A 307 0.60 21.60 -5.97
C ASN A 307 0.62 20.60 -7.10
N LEU A 308 1.79 20.33 -7.65
CA LEU A 308 2.02 19.27 -8.61
C LEU A 308 3.08 18.32 -8.04
N PHE A 309 2.81 17.05 -8.13
CA PHE A 309 3.73 15.98 -7.83
C PHE A 309 3.83 15.06 -9.04
N PHE A 310 5.04 14.66 -9.36
CA PHE A 310 5.33 13.65 -10.36
C PHE A 310 6.38 12.70 -9.81
N SER A 311 6.23 11.41 -10.03
CA SER A 311 7.25 10.41 -9.74
C SER A 311 7.38 9.38 -10.85
N TYR A 312 8.57 8.81 -10.94
CA TYR A 312 8.88 7.68 -11.78
C TYR A 312 9.70 6.68 -10.99
N ASN A 313 9.33 5.40 -11.09
CA ASN A 313 10.05 4.30 -10.46
C ASN A 313 10.36 3.20 -11.46
N MET A 314 11.55 2.67 -11.39
CA MET A 314 12.02 1.50 -12.12
C MET A 314 12.57 0.47 -11.15
N ASN A 315 12.03 -0.74 -11.18
CA ASN A 315 12.54 -1.90 -10.47
C ASN A 315 12.99 -2.97 -11.47
N ASP A 316 14.21 -3.46 -11.35
CA ASP A 316 14.73 -4.64 -12.04
C ASP A 316 15.32 -5.57 -10.98
N ILE A 317 14.53 -6.56 -10.57
CA ILE A 317 14.84 -7.44 -9.44
C ILE A 317 14.93 -8.87 -9.94
N ALA A 318 16.11 -9.47 -9.82
CA ALA A 318 16.31 -10.90 -10.04
C ALA A 318 16.28 -11.64 -8.70
N GLY A 319 15.64 -12.82 -8.71
CA GLY A 319 15.64 -13.72 -7.56
C GLY A 319 16.85 -14.64 -7.53
N ILE A 320 17.03 -15.30 -6.40
CA ILE A 320 18.11 -16.30 -6.23
C ILE A 320 17.83 -17.61 -6.99
N VAL A 321 16.57 -17.87 -7.33
CA VAL A 321 16.19 -19.03 -8.17
C VAL A 321 16.41 -18.65 -9.65
N PRO A 322 17.13 -19.44 -10.43
CA PRO A 322 17.35 -19.17 -11.83
C PRO A 322 16.04 -18.96 -12.61
N GLY A 323 16.00 -17.93 -13.45
CA GLY A 323 14.81 -17.57 -14.24
C GLY A 323 13.77 -16.72 -13.50
N ASN A 324 13.90 -16.51 -12.18
CA ASN A 324 13.01 -15.62 -11.43
C ASN A 324 13.42 -14.16 -11.62
N LYS A 325 12.52 -13.35 -12.15
CA LYS A 325 12.77 -11.94 -12.42
C LYS A 325 11.48 -11.12 -12.37
N ASP A 326 11.58 -9.91 -11.84
CA ASP A 326 10.51 -8.92 -11.84
C ASP A 326 11.06 -7.58 -12.35
N LYS A 327 10.54 -7.12 -13.47
CA LYS A 327 10.84 -5.80 -14.03
C LYS A 327 9.60 -4.97 -14.02
N ARG A 328 9.69 -3.78 -13.42
CA ARG A 328 8.55 -2.90 -13.27
C ARG A 328 8.91 -1.45 -13.49
N HIS A 329 8.04 -0.74 -14.21
CA HIS A 329 8.09 0.70 -14.41
C HIS A 329 6.78 1.29 -13.93
N SER A 330 6.84 2.33 -13.13
CA SER A 330 5.65 3.05 -12.71
C SER A 330 5.87 4.55 -12.82
N ALA A 331 4.83 5.25 -13.28
CA ALA A 331 4.79 6.69 -13.33
C ALA A 331 3.54 7.18 -12.63
N LYS A 332 3.66 8.22 -11.82
CA LYS A 332 2.55 8.81 -11.08
C LYS A 332 2.55 10.32 -11.20
N MET A 333 1.36 10.89 -11.30
CA MET A 333 1.11 12.32 -11.24
C MET A 333 0.02 12.61 -10.23
N ALA A 334 0.20 13.66 -9.41
CA ALA A 334 -0.83 14.18 -8.54
C ALA A 334 -0.88 15.70 -8.65
N TYR A 335 -2.10 16.25 -8.72
CA TYR A 335 -2.35 17.67 -8.78
C TYR A 335 -3.41 18.06 -7.75
N ASP A 336 -3.15 19.08 -6.97
CA ASP A 336 -4.09 19.65 -6.00
C ASP A 336 -4.22 21.16 -6.22
N LEU A 337 -5.47 21.65 -6.19
CA LEU A 337 -5.84 23.05 -6.28
C LEU A 337 -6.82 23.39 -5.16
N ARG A 338 -6.61 24.51 -4.48
CA ARG A 338 -7.59 25.09 -3.54
C ARG A 338 -7.82 26.56 -3.90
N SER A 339 -9.07 26.91 -4.18
CA SER A 339 -9.45 28.26 -4.55
C SER A 339 -10.75 28.63 -3.83
N GLY A 340 -10.65 29.46 -2.79
CA GLY A 340 -11.80 29.87 -1.98
C GLY A 340 -12.57 28.66 -1.42
N ARG A 341 -13.83 28.52 -1.83
CA ARG A 341 -14.73 27.43 -1.42
C ARG A 341 -14.57 26.14 -2.20
N PHE A 342 -13.76 26.13 -3.25
CA PHE A 342 -13.57 25.01 -4.15
C PHE A 342 -12.21 24.34 -3.92
N SER A 343 -12.17 23.01 -3.95
CA SER A 343 -10.92 22.28 -4.07
C SER A 343 -11.04 21.13 -5.08
N LEU A 344 -9.95 20.89 -5.78
CA LEU A 344 -9.78 19.82 -6.75
C LEU A 344 -8.51 19.06 -6.39
N GLY A 345 -8.58 17.75 -6.41
CA GLY A 345 -7.45 16.86 -6.32
C GLY A 345 -7.57 15.78 -7.39
N ALA A 346 -6.50 15.54 -8.13
CA ALA A 346 -6.45 14.48 -9.12
C ALA A 346 -5.19 13.64 -8.93
N THR A 347 -5.28 12.32 -9.12
CA THR A 347 -4.13 11.42 -9.21
C THR A 347 -4.29 10.49 -10.39
N ALA A 348 -3.17 10.18 -11.03
CA ALA A 348 -3.08 9.17 -12.07
C ALA A 348 -1.76 8.42 -11.91
N SER A 349 -1.81 7.10 -11.92
CA SER A 349 -0.65 6.20 -11.87
C SER A 349 -0.77 5.17 -12.98
N TYR A 350 0.31 4.93 -13.69
CA TYR A 350 0.42 3.85 -14.67
C TYR A 350 1.59 2.95 -14.30
N ILE A 351 1.36 1.66 -14.32
CA ILE A 351 2.32 0.63 -13.97
C ILE A 351 2.40 -0.38 -15.13
N HIS A 352 3.61 -0.62 -15.61
CA HIS A 352 3.93 -1.68 -16.55
C HIS A 352 4.92 -2.64 -15.91
N GLY A 353 4.58 -3.93 -15.86
CA GLY A 353 5.37 -4.96 -15.22
C GLY A 353 5.52 -6.20 -16.06
N ASN A 354 6.70 -6.84 -15.98
CA ASN A 354 6.96 -8.15 -16.56
C ASN A 354 7.62 -9.03 -15.50
N ILE A 355 6.94 -10.13 -15.17
CA ILE A 355 7.41 -11.10 -14.18
C ILE A 355 7.71 -12.41 -14.87
N SER A 356 8.88 -12.95 -14.61
CA SER A 356 9.27 -14.29 -15.03
C SER A 356 9.39 -15.19 -13.82
N LEU A 357 8.71 -16.32 -13.86
CA LEU A 357 8.71 -17.30 -12.78
C LEU A 357 9.32 -18.62 -13.26
N PRO A 358 10.26 -19.21 -12.52
CA PRO A 358 10.68 -20.57 -12.73
C PRO A 358 9.58 -21.52 -12.25
N GLN A 359 9.47 -22.69 -12.88
CA GLN A 359 8.59 -23.72 -12.37
C GLN A 359 9.15 -24.31 -11.08
N THR A 360 8.47 -24.07 -9.99
CA THR A 360 8.81 -24.58 -8.66
C THR A 360 7.54 -25.08 -7.94
N ALA A 361 6.59 -25.58 -8.73
CA ALA A 361 5.41 -26.25 -8.18
C ALA A 361 5.80 -27.61 -7.62
N MET A 362 5.15 -28.02 -6.52
CA MET A 362 5.42 -29.31 -5.90
C MET A 362 5.29 -30.46 -6.92
N GLY A 363 6.26 -31.34 -6.93
CA GLY A 363 6.23 -32.55 -7.73
C GLY A 363 7.52 -32.84 -8.51
N ARG A 364 7.48 -33.93 -9.30
CA ARG A 364 8.67 -34.43 -10.03
C ARG A 364 9.29 -33.47 -11.02
N TYR A 365 8.66 -32.36 -11.33
CA TYR A 365 9.14 -31.35 -12.28
C TYR A 365 9.74 -30.12 -11.61
N ASP A 366 9.64 -30.03 -10.29
CA ASP A 366 10.16 -28.92 -9.49
C ASP A 366 11.63 -29.18 -9.15
N ALA A 367 12.51 -28.30 -9.62
CA ALA A 367 13.95 -28.42 -9.34
C ALA A 367 14.26 -28.32 -7.84
N ILE A 368 13.58 -27.43 -7.11
CA ILE A 368 13.82 -27.24 -5.67
C ILE A 368 13.30 -28.46 -4.88
N TRP A 369 12.12 -28.96 -5.22
CA TRP A 369 11.59 -30.17 -4.62
C TRP A 369 12.53 -31.36 -4.83
N ASN A 370 13.03 -31.52 -6.07
CA ASN A 370 13.96 -32.60 -6.41
C ASN A 370 15.31 -32.44 -5.70
N LEU A 371 15.81 -31.21 -5.55
CA LEU A 371 17.01 -30.94 -4.76
C LEU A 371 16.85 -31.43 -3.33
N MET A 372 15.69 -31.21 -2.72
CA MET A 372 15.44 -31.61 -1.33
C MET A 372 15.19 -33.10 -1.16
N ILE A 373 14.48 -33.74 -2.08
CA ILE A 373 14.09 -35.16 -1.97
C ILE A 373 15.16 -36.08 -2.60
N ASN A 374 15.62 -35.74 -3.80
CA ASN A 374 16.50 -36.61 -4.61
C ASN A 374 17.97 -36.16 -4.58
N GLN A 375 18.27 -35.06 -3.86
CA GLN A 375 19.61 -34.45 -3.78
C GLN A 375 20.22 -34.10 -5.13
N THR A 376 19.38 -33.98 -6.15
CA THR A 376 19.73 -33.52 -7.49
C THR A 376 18.57 -32.73 -8.08
N PRO A 377 18.82 -31.55 -8.71
CA PRO A 377 17.76 -30.78 -9.30
C PRO A 377 17.12 -31.42 -10.53
N TRP A 378 17.84 -32.37 -11.16
CA TRP A 378 17.51 -32.90 -12.47
C TRP A 378 17.37 -34.44 -12.50
N PRO A 379 16.60 -35.09 -11.61
CA PRO A 379 16.45 -36.53 -11.61
C PRO A 379 15.58 -37.04 -12.77
N TYR A 380 14.69 -36.20 -13.29
CA TYR A 380 13.71 -36.56 -14.33
C TYR A 380 13.82 -35.71 -15.59
N VAL A 381 14.52 -34.56 -15.52
CA VAL A 381 14.65 -33.57 -16.60
C VAL A 381 16.05 -33.03 -16.56
N ASP A 382 16.71 -32.87 -17.72
CA ASP A 382 17.98 -32.16 -17.77
C ASP A 382 17.80 -30.65 -17.56
N GLU A 383 18.85 -29.94 -17.14
CA GLU A 383 18.83 -28.53 -16.86
C GLU A 383 18.39 -27.69 -18.06
N SER A 384 18.82 -28.04 -19.27
CA SER A 384 18.49 -27.31 -20.48
C SER A 384 16.99 -27.37 -20.78
N THR A 385 16.40 -28.55 -20.61
CA THR A 385 14.96 -28.78 -20.77
C THR A 385 14.16 -28.02 -19.71
N TRP A 386 14.61 -28.01 -18.46
CA TRP A 386 13.96 -27.24 -17.41
C TRP A 386 14.01 -25.73 -17.67
N ARG A 387 15.18 -25.22 -18.09
CA ARG A 387 15.36 -23.81 -18.43
C ARG A 387 14.60 -23.34 -19.67
N ALA A 388 14.27 -24.27 -20.57
CA ALA A 388 13.50 -23.98 -21.78
C ALA A 388 12.00 -23.72 -21.50
N GLN A 389 11.52 -24.06 -20.32
CA GLN A 389 10.18 -23.66 -19.88
C GLN A 389 10.15 -22.15 -19.68
N SER A 390 9.08 -21.53 -20.05
CA SER A 390 8.84 -20.14 -19.74
C SER A 390 7.50 -19.94 -19.07
N TRP A 391 7.50 -19.16 -18.00
CA TRP A 391 6.29 -18.73 -17.32
C TRP A 391 6.42 -17.23 -17.07
N THR A 392 5.72 -16.46 -17.86
CA THR A 392 5.82 -15.01 -17.85
C THR A 392 4.46 -14.38 -17.65
N TYR A 393 4.43 -13.27 -16.93
CA TYR A 393 3.27 -12.41 -16.78
C TYR A 393 3.62 -10.98 -17.17
N GLY A 394 2.88 -10.44 -18.13
CA GLY A 394 2.83 -9.02 -18.42
C GLY A 394 1.68 -8.38 -17.65
N ASN A 395 1.88 -7.23 -17.07
CA ASN A 395 0.87 -6.50 -16.32
C ASN A 395 0.87 -5.02 -16.70
N ASP A 396 -0.28 -4.52 -17.14
CA ASP A 396 -0.52 -3.11 -17.41
C ASP A 396 -1.65 -2.61 -16.53
N ARG A 397 -1.37 -1.62 -15.67
CA ARG A 397 -2.34 -1.11 -14.71
C ARG A 397 -2.41 0.39 -14.72
N PHE A 398 -3.63 0.91 -14.72
CA PHE A 398 -3.94 2.31 -14.53
C PHE A 398 -4.80 2.49 -13.27
N ILE A 399 -4.38 3.41 -12.39
CA ILE A 399 -5.14 3.81 -11.21
C ILE A 399 -5.27 5.31 -11.23
N GLY A 400 -6.50 5.83 -11.15
CA GLY A 400 -6.72 7.25 -11.15
C GLY A 400 -7.93 7.67 -10.35
N ASN A 401 -7.88 8.86 -9.77
CA ASN A 401 -9.02 9.48 -9.12
C ASN A 401 -9.13 10.97 -9.42
N LEU A 402 -10.36 11.45 -9.35
CA LEU A 402 -10.71 12.86 -9.32
C LEU A 402 -11.51 13.13 -8.05
N ARG A 403 -11.02 14.05 -7.22
CA ARG A 403 -11.70 14.51 -6.01
C ARG A 403 -12.08 15.98 -6.16
N LEU A 404 -13.35 16.28 -6.02
CA LEU A 404 -13.85 17.64 -6.02
C LEU A 404 -14.50 17.92 -4.67
N SER A 405 -14.30 19.11 -4.12
CA SER A 405 -15.08 19.54 -2.98
C SER A 405 -15.48 21.01 -3.09
N TYR A 406 -16.66 21.30 -2.58
CA TYR A 406 -17.21 22.64 -2.56
C TYR A 406 -17.91 22.92 -1.24
N MET A 407 -17.65 24.11 -0.68
CA MET A 407 -18.31 24.59 0.54
C MET A 407 -19.54 25.40 0.16
N LEU A 408 -20.71 24.81 0.36
CA LEU A 408 -22.01 25.45 0.15
C LEU A 408 -22.29 26.51 1.24
N PRO A 409 -23.28 27.41 1.05
CA PRO A 409 -23.86 28.20 2.13
C PRO A 409 -24.30 27.31 3.30
N ALA A 410 -24.34 27.86 4.51
CA ALA A 410 -24.66 27.13 5.75
C ALA A 410 -23.62 26.05 6.13
N ASP A 411 -22.36 26.21 5.69
CA ASP A 411 -21.21 25.37 6.04
C ASP A 411 -21.39 23.88 5.72
N ILE A 412 -22.14 23.59 4.66
CA ILE A 412 -22.28 22.24 4.13
C ILE A 412 -21.14 21.99 3.14
N LYS A 413 -20.26 21.05 3.46
CA LYS A 413 -19.20 20.59 2.55
C LYS A 413 -19.70 19.44 1.71
N ILE A 414 -19.74 19.62 0.39
CA ILE A 414 -19.96 18.55 -0.57
C ILE A 414 -18.61 18.08 -1.11
N GLU A 415 -18.39 16.77 -1.08
CA GLU A 415 -17.20 16.14 -1.66
C GLU A 415 -17.64 15.02 -2.59
N THR A 416 -17.01 14.90 -3.75
CA THR A 416 -17.16 13.75 -4.64
C THR A 416 -15.81 13.18 -5.01
N ILE A 417 -15.72 11.85 -5.06
CA ILE A 417 -14.55 11.10 -5.51
C ILE A 417 -15.01 10.16 -6.63
N ILE A 418 -14.40 10.32 -7.78
CA ILE A 418 -14.55 9.40 -8.91
C ILE A 418 -13.23 8.68 -9.05
N GLY A 419 -13.25 7.34 -8.99
CA GLY A 419 -12.06 6.51 -9.03
C GLY A 419 -12.16 5.39 -10.04
N ALA A 420 -11.04 5.05 -10.65
CA ALA A 420 -10.91 3.91 -11.55
C ALA A 420 -9.60 3.17 -11.29
N ASP A 421 -9.66 1.85 -11.29
CA ASP A 421 -8.52 0.93 -11.27
C ASP A 421 -8.73 -0.11 -12.37
N VAL A 422 -7.93 -0.01 -13.43
CA VAL A 422 -8.00 -0.89 -14.60
C VAL A 422 -6.70 -1.65 -14.71
N ASN A 423 -6.81 -2.97 -14.71
CA ASN A 423 -5.67 -3.87 -14.80
C ASN A 423 -5.85 -4.86 -15.96
N HIS A 424 -4.84 -5.02 -16.78
CA HIS A 424 -4.74 -6.03 -17.82
C HIS A 424 -3.53 -6.90 -17.55
N THR A 425 -3.73 -8.20 -17.40
CA THR A 425 -2.67 -9.17 -17.17
C THR A 425 -2.69 -10.23 -18.25
N GLU A 426 -1.55 -10.42 -18.91
CA GLU A 426 -1.31 -11.52 -19.81
C GLU A 426 -0.35 -12.52 -19.16
N GLY A 427 -0.78 -13.76 -19.01
CA GLY A 427 0.05 -14.87 -18.55
C GLY A 427 0.36 -15.80 -19.71
N ILE A 428 1.62 -16.21 -19.87
CA ILE A 428 2.05 -17.18 -20.87
C ILE A 428 2.88 -18.27 -20.19
N TYR A 429 2.37 -19.48 -20.24
CA TYR A 429 3.11 -20.68 -19.87
C TYR A 429 3.45 -21.47 -21.11
N ARG A 430 4.72 -21.87 -21.28
CA ARG A 430 5.20 -22.66 -22.42
C ARG A 430 6.06 -23.82 -21.97
N LEU A 431 5.73 -24.99 -22.47
CA LEU A 431 6.62 -26.14 -22.55
C LEU A 431 7.08 -26.30 -24.01
N PRO A 432 8.39 -26.30 -24.32
CA PRO A 432 8.86 -26.44 -25.69
C PRO A 432 8.58 -27.82 -26.23
N PHE A 433 8.55 -27.95 -27.56
CA PHE A 433 8.56 -29.23 -28.24
C PHE A 433 9.83 -30.01 -27.91
N GLY A 434 9.71 -31.32 -27.73
CA GLY A 434 10.83 -32.15 -27.28
C GLY A 434 11.07 -32.16 -25.77
N TYR A 435 10.16 -31.57 -25.00
CA TYR A 435 10.22 -31.59 -23.53
C TYR A 435 10.12 -33.05 -23.04
N LYS A 436 11.22 -33.59 -22.52
CA LYS A 436 11.44 -35.03 -22.28
C LYS A 436 10.67 -35.63 -21.10
N LEU A 437 9.49 -35.13 -20.76
CA LEU A 437 8.77 -35.56 -19.57
C LEU A 437 7.32 -35.94 -19.84
N GLY A 438 7.00 -37.21 -19.60
CA GLY A 438 5.68 -37.78 -19.71
C GLY A 438 5.06 -37.56 -21.11
N ASN A 439 3.77 -37.28 -21.15
CA ASN A 439 3.04 -36.99 -22.39
C ASN A 439 3.31 -35.59 -22.98
N ASN A 440 4.27 -34.84 -22.41
CA ASN A 440 4.54 -33.44 -22.80
C ASN A 440 5.65 -33.31 -23.87
N ALA A 441 6.13 -34.42 -24.44
CA ALA A 441 7.18 -34.39 -25.47
C ALA A 441 6.78 -33.54 -26.70
N GLU A 442 5.50 -33.42 -26.96
CA GLU A 442 4.94 -32.63 -28.05
C GLU A 442 4.72 -31.15 -27.69
N GLY A 443 5.15 -30.74 -26.49
CA GLY A 443 5.03 -29.37 -26.01
C GLY A 443 3.62 -28.96 -25.60
N ALA A 444 3.54 -27.84 -24.87
CA ALA A 444 2.28 -27.20 -24.46
C ALA A 444 2.44 -25.69 -24.36
N LYS A 445 1.36 -24.97 -24.56
CA LYS A 445 1.29 -23.52 -24.36
C LYS A 445 -0.06 -23.12 -23.79
N ASN A 446 -0.04 -22.40 -22.68
CA ASN A 446 -1.23 -21.80 -22.10
C ASN A 446 -1.09 -20.28 -22.15
N ILE A 447 -2.13 -19.59 -22.60
CA ILE A 447 -2.23 -18.13 -22.57
C ILE A 447 -3.46 -17.79 -21.75
N SER A 448 -3.31 -16.87 -20.81
CA SER A 448 -4.39 -16.33 -20.00
C SER A 448 -4.39 -14.81 -20.12
N ASN A 449 -5.51 -14.24 -20.55
CA ASN A 449 -5.71 -12.81 -20.61
C ASN A 449 -6.81 -12.43 -19.63
N ARG A 450 -6.43 -11.73 -18.56
CA ARG A 450 -7.34 -11.21 -17.55
C ARG A 450 -7.43 -9.70 -17.67
N ARG A 451 -8.63 -9.18 -17.74
CA ARG A 451 -8.91 -7.76 -17.61
C ARG A 451 -9.81 -7.55 -16.42
N ASN A 452 -9.38 -6.71 -15.49
CA ASN A 452 -10.15 -6.29 -14.34
C ASN A 452 -10.32 -4.77 -14.35
N SER A 453 -11.53 -4.29 -14.07
CA SER A 453 -11.82 -2.87 -13.97
C SER A 453 -12.72 -2.61 -12.78
N ASN A 454 -12.23 -1.80 -11.84
CA ASN A 454 -13.00 -1.25 -10.73
C ASN A 454 -13.28 0.22 -11.00
N PHE A 455 -14.50 0.60 -10.81
CA PHE A 455 -14.96 1.99 -10.84
C PHE A 455 -15.70 2.28 -9.54
N ASN A 456 -15.42 3.40 -8.91
CA ASN A 456 -16.20 3.88 -7.78
C ASN A 456 -16.55 5.37 -7.93
N TRP A 457 -17.72 5.71 -7.44
CA TRP A 457 -18.18 7.08 -7.34
C TRP A 457 -18.81 7.32 -5.98
N ASP A 458 -18.17 8.16 -5.19
CA ASP A 458 -18.56 8.52 -3.85
C ASP A 458 -19.03 9.97 -3.82
N ILE A 459 -20.20 10.23 -3.22
CA ILE A 459 -20.75 11.57 -3.02
C ILE A 459 -21.01 11.73 -1.53
N LYS A 460 -20.42 12.75 -0.93
CA LYS A 460 -20.49 12.99 0.52
C LYS A 460 -20.92 14.42 0.82
N ALA A 461 -21.86 14.56 1.74
CA ALA A 461 -22.27 15.83 2.33
C ALA A 461 -21.95 15.81 3.83
N THR A 462 -21.23 16.82 4.31
CA THR A 462 -20.87 16.95 5.72
C THR A 462 -21.22 18.34 6.23
N ARG A 463 -21.82 18.40 7.42
CA ARG A 463 -22.09 19.66 8.12
C ARG A 463 -21.69 19.55 9.59
N LYS A 464 -21.02 20.59 10.09
CA LYS A 464 -20.72 20.74 11.50
C LYS A 464 -21.72 21.70 12.13
N PHE A 465 -22.29 21.30 13.27
CA PHE A 465 -23.19 22.08 14.08
C PHE A 465 -22.53 22.37 15.42
N HIS A 466 -22.49 23.65 15.82
CA HIS A 466 -22.14 24.05 17.16
C HIS A 466 -23.41 24.07 18.00
N LEU A 467 -23.58 23.08 18.87
CA LEU A 467 -24.80 22.94 19.70
C LEU A 467 -24.75 23.82 20.97
N ALA A 468 -23.57 23.94 21.57
CA ALA A 468 -23.27 24.76 22.74
C ALA A 468 -21.73 24.93 22.83
N ASP A 469 -21.25 25.76 23.76
CA ASP A 469 -19.82 26.14 23.91
C ASP A 469 -18.85 24.98 23.86
N LYS A 470 -19.25 23.79 24.33
CA LYS A 470 -18.39 22.59 24.38
C LYS A 470 -18.90 21.44 23.52
N TRP A 471 -20.01 21.60 22.81
CA TRP A 471 -20.67 20.53 22.06
C TRP A 471 -20.67 20.80 20.57
N ASP A 472 -19.95 19.98 19.84
CA ASP A 472 -19.95 19.95 18.38
C ASP A 472 -20.60 18.67 17.88
N LEU A 473 -21.51 18.77 16.93
CA LEU A 473 -22.08 17.65 16.18
C LEU A 473 -21.67 17.74 14.72
N THR A 474 -21.05 16.71 14.20
CA THR A 474 -20.78 16.58 12.75
C THR A 474 -21.72 15.51 12.18
N ALA A 475 -22.58 15.91 11.27
CA ALA A 475 -23.44 15.00 10.51
C ALA A 475 -22.84 14.77 9.12
N THR A 476 -22.79 13.53 8.68
CA THR A 476 -22.29 13.13 7.37
C THR A 476 -23.26 12.18 6.70
N LEU A 477 -23.55 12.42 5.42
CA LEU A 477 -24.28 11.53 4.54
C LEU A 477 -23.37 11.18 3.36
N LEU A 478 -23.23 9.89 3.05
CA LEU A 478 -22.38 9.38 1.99
C LEU A 478 -23.16 8.39 1.13
N SER A 479 -23.14 8.57 -0.17
CA SER A 479 -23.60 7.60 -1.18
C SER A 479 -22.39 7.08 -1.94
N GLN A 480 -22.29 5.77 -2.07
CA GLN A 480 -21.23 5.08 -2.79
C GLN A 480 -21.82 4.21 -3.90
N ILE A 481 -21.30 4.33 -5.09
CA ILE A 481 -21.57 3.46 -6.22
C ILE A 481 -20.27 2.80 -6.62
N ALA A 482 -20.24 1.48 -6.70
CA ALA A 482 -19.07 0.76 -7.19
C ALA A 482 -19.48 -0.30 -8.22
N ARG A 483 -18.62 -0.46 -9.20
CA ARG A 483 -18.73 -1.49 -10.23
C ARG A 483 -17.38 -2.18 -10.37
N GLN A 484 -17.38 -3.48 -10.26
CA GLN A 484 -16.24 -4.34 -10.60
C GLN A 484 -16.64 -5.20 -11.78
N TYR A 485 -15.81 -5.21 -12.81
CA TYR A 485 -15.99 -6.05 -13.99
C TYR A 485 -14.69 -6.78 -14.29
N GLU A 486 -14.77 -8.07 -14.44
CA GLU A 486 -13.63 -8.94 -14.76
C GLU A 486 -13.97 -9.85 -15.94
N THR A 487 -13.00 -10.01 -16.84
CA THR A 487 -13.04 -11.02 -17.91
C THR A 487 -11.75 -11.82 -17.85
N LEU A 488 -11.88 -13.12 -18.05
CA LEU A 488 -10.78 -14.06 -18.15
C LEU A 488 -10.96 -14.91 -19.41
N ASN A 489 -10.01 -14.83 -20.32
CA ASN A 489 -9.91 -15.65 -21.50
C ASN A 489 -8.68 -16.53 -21.38
N SER A 490 -8.84 -17.84 -21.40
CA SER A 490 -7.75 -18.79 -21.33
C SER A 490 -7.74 -19.71 -22.54
N ILE A 491 -6.55 -19.90 -23.11
CA ILE A 491 -6.29 -20.78 -24.22
C ILE A 491 -5.26 -21.80 -23.76
N SER A 492 -5.61 -23.06 -23.79
CA SER A 492 -4.69 -24.19 -23.57
C SER A 492 -4.47 -24.91 -24.90
N ALA A 493 -3.19 -25.05 -25.26
CA ALA A 493 -2.78 -25.71 -26.49
C ALA A 493 -1.72 -26.78 -26.18
N SER A 494 -1.88 -27.96 -26.73
CA SER A 494 -0.96 -29.10 -26.58
C SER A 494 -0.79 -29.87 -27.87
N ARG A 495 0.21 -30.76 -27.87
CA ARG A 495 0.57 -31.59 -29.04
C ARG A 495 0.93 -30.74 -30.25
N PHE A 496 2.01 -30.00 -30.12
CA PHE A 496 2.62 -29.28 -31.23
C PHE A 496 3.33 -30.28 -32.16
N ARG A 497 3.26 -30.04 -33.46
CA ARG A 497 3.92 -30.91 -34.46
C ARG A 497 5.39 -30.56 -34.68
N SER A 498 5.82 -29.41 -34.17
CA SER A 498 7.18 -28.90 -34.30
C SER A 498 7.43 -27.84 -33.24
N ASP A 499 8.61 -27.27 -33.16
CA ASP A 499 8.95 -26.16 -32.25
C ASP A 499 8.32 -24.80 -32.67
N ILE A 500 7.26 -24.81 -33.46
CA ILE A 500 6.49 -23.62 -33.82
C ILE A 500 5.69 -23.17 -32.61
N ASN A 501 5.92 -21.95 -32.17
CA ASN A 501 5.31 -21.40 -30.95
C ASN A 501 3.91 -20.80 -31.15
N ASN A 502 3.27 -20.99 -32.30
CA ASN A 502 1.93 -20.50 -32.57
C ASN A 502 0.87 -21.50 -32.12
N ILE A 503 -0.17 -21.05 -31.42
CA ILE A 503 -1.28 -21.89 -30.95
C ILE A 503 -1.93 -22.66 -32.10
N SER A 504 -1.98 -22.09 -33.32
CA SER A 504 -2.50 -22.74 -34.50
C SER A 504 -1.77 -24.02 -34.90
N ALA A 505 -0.50 -24.18 -34.49
CA ALA A 505 0.32 -25.38 -34.76
C ALA A 505 0.02 -26.54 -33.79
N ALA A 506 -0.71 -26.30 -32.72
CA ALA A 506 -1.11 -27.34 -31.77
C ALA A 506 -2.28 -28.17 -32.32
N THR A 507 -2.22 -29.49 -32.07
CA THR A 507 -3.29 -30.41 -32.49
C THR A 507 -4.52 -30.30 -31.56
N GLU A 508 -4.26 -30.11 -30.28
CA GLU A 508 -5.33 -29.94 -29.27
C GLU A 508 -5.36 -28.52 -28.77
N ARG A 509 -6.55 -27.94 -28.75
CA ARG A 509 -6.78 -26.56 -28.27
C ARG A 509 -8.10 -26.47 -27.51
N THR A 510 -8.04 -25.84 -26.35
CA THR A 510 -9.24 -25.53 -25.54
C THR A 510 -9.24 -24.05 -25.28
N VAL A 511 -10.39 -23.44 -25.50
CA VAL A 511 -10.62 -22.02 -25.21
C VAL A 511 -11.71 -21.94 -24.14
N THR A 512 -11.45 -21.17 -23.10
CA THR A 512 -12.43 -20.89 -22.06
C THR A 512 -12.56 -19.39 -21.88
N GLU A 513 -13.77 -18.93 -21.68
CA GLU A 513 -14.08 -17.54 -21.36
C GLU A 513 -14.95 -17.50 -20.12
N SER A 514 -14.65 -16.59 -19.22
CA SER A 514 -15.48 -16.27 -18.07
C SER A 514 -15.55 -14.77 -17.87
N SER A 515 -16.69 -14.30 -17.38
CA SER A 515 -16.89 -12.91 -17.02
C SER A 515 -17.66 -12.80 -15.71
N PHE A 516 -17.31 -11.76 -14.96
CA PHE A 516 -17.91 -11.47 -13.68
C PHE A 516 -18.22 -9.99 -13.58
N GLU A 517 -19.41 -9.64 -13.12
CA GLU A 517 -19.79 -8.26 -12.85
C GLU A 517 -20.45 -8.15 -11.47
N GLN A 518 -19.87 -7.27 -10.64
CA GLN A 518 -20.42 -6.86 -9.36
C GLN A 518 -20.76 -5.38 -9.41
N ARG A 519 -21.99 -5.04 -9.03
CA ARG A 519 -22.45 -3.67 -8.83
C ARG A 519 -22.91 -3.53 -7.40
N THR A 520 -22.43 -2.51 -6.72
CA THR A 520 -22.83 -2.22 -5.35
C THR A 520 -23.26 -0.77 -5.23
N TRP A 521 -24.28 -0.53 -4.40
CA TRP A 521 -24.68 0.79 -3.97
C TRP A 521 -24.81 0.78 -2.45
N GLY A 522 -24.20 1.78 -1.79
CA GLY A 522 -24.24 1.95 -0.36
C GLY A 522 -24.67 3.36 0.02
N LEU A 523 -25.53 3.48 1.02
CA LEU A 523 -25.87 4.73 1.67
C LEU A 523 -25.47 4.67 3.14
N TYR A 524 -24.65 5.62 3.59
CA TYR A 524 -24.13 5.69 4.95
C TYR A 524 -24.45 7.04 5.59
N GLY A 525 -25.13 7.02 6.72
CA GLY A 525 -25.37 8.18 7.58
C GLY A 525 -24.55 8.08 8.85
N GLU A 526 -23.95 9.18 9.27
CA GLU A 526 -23.10 9.25 10.46
C GLU A 526 -23.38 10.53 11.26
N ALA A 527 -23.47 10.38 12.59
CA ALA A 527 -23.52 11.46 13.55
C ALA A 527 -22.32 11.33 14.51
N PHE A 528 -21.45 12.33 14.51
CA PHE A 528 -20.28 12.38 15.36
C PHE A 528 -20.39 13.54 16.34
N LEU A 529 -20.45 13.23 17.62
CA LEU A 529 -20.58 14.18 18.72
C LEU A 529 -19.23 14.34 19.41
N ASN A 530 -18.78 15.56 19.57
CA ASN A 530 -17.58 15.95 20.30
C ASN A 530 -17.97 16.83 21.50
N TYR A 531 -17.54 16.45 22.69
CA TYR A 531 -17.65 17.24 23.89
C TYR A 531 -16.28 17.63 24.44
N ASP A 532 -15.96 18.92 24.45
CA ASP A 532 -14.75 19.52 25.03
C ASP A 532 -13.42 18.84 24.56
N ASN A 533 -13.39 18.28 23.35
CA ASN A 533 -12.26 17.48 22.83
C ASN A 533 -11.78 16.35 23.76
N ARG A 534 -12.64 15.91 24.68
CA ARG A 534 -12.37 14.84 25.65
C ARG A 534 -13.27 13.63 25.48
N PHE A 535 -14.54 13.86 25.21
CA PHE A 535 -15.53 12.81 25.03
C PHE A 535 -16.09 12.85 23.62
N PHE A 536 -16.07 11.71 22.96
CA PHE A 536 -16.50 11.56 21.57
C PHE A 536 -17.45 10.39 21.45
N VAL A 537 -18.52 10.56 20.72
CA VAL A 537 -19.48 9.51 20.36
C VAL A 537 -19.68 9.51 18.86
N ASN A 538 -19.64 8.35 18.24
CA ASN A 538 -19.93 8.17 16.84
C ASN A 538 -21.03 7.13 16.67
N ALA A 539 -22.10 7.48 15.98
CA ALA A 539 -23.18 6.59 15.59
C ALA A 539 -23.32 6.61 14.07
N GLY A 540 -23.37 5.43 13.46
CA GLY A 540 -23.48 5.27 12.02
C GLY A 540 -24.45 4.15 11.64
N LEU A 541 -25.12 4.32 10.52
CA LEU A 541 -25.95 3.31 9.89
C LEU A 541 -25.65 3.26 8.39
N ARG A 542 -25.35 2.08 7.90
CA ARG A 542 -25.14 1.85 6.48
C ARG A 542 -26.17 0.87 5.92
N ARG A 543 -26.63 1.16 4.72
CA ARG A 543 -27.47 0.28 3.90
C ARG A 543 -26.74 -0.06 2.62
N ASP A 544 -26.62 -1.34 2.30
CA ASP A 544 -26.02 -1.81 1.04
C ASP A 544 -27.02 -2.58 0.19
N ALA A 545 -26.87 -2.45 -1.13
CA ALA A 545 -27.54 -3.24 -2.15
C ALA A 545 -26.50 -3.70 -3.18
N SER A 546 -26.67 -4.91 -3.71
CA SER A 546 -25.78 -5.49 -4.73
C SER A 546 -26.53 -6.46 -5.61
N ASN A 547 -26.10 -6.57 -6.88
CA ASN A 547 -26.60 -7.60 -7.81
C ASN A 547 -26.19 -9.03 -7.39
N LEU A 548 -25.29 -9.17 -6.41
CA LEU A 548 -24.87 -10.48 -5.87
C LEU A 548 -25.73 -10.94 -4.71
N ILE A 549 -26.55 -10.06 -4.14
CA ILE A 549 -27.48 -10.40 -3.06
C ILE A 549 -28.70 -11.06 -3.71
N GLY A 550 -29.12 -12.20 -3.15
CA GLY A 550 -30.27 -12.94 -3.66
C GLY A 550 -31.54 -12.08 -3.70
N SER A 551 -32.44 -12.40 -4.63
CA SER A 551 -33.69 -11.64 -4.85
C SER A 551 -34.60 -11.52 -3.64
N ASN A 552 -34.44 -12.41 -2.66
CA ASN A 552 -35.22 -12.45 -1.41
C ASN A 552 -34.67 -11.48 -0.34
N VAL A 553 -33.50 -10.88 -0.55
CA VAL A 553 -32.86 -9.93 0.38
C VAL A 553 -32.74 -8.57 -0.32
N ALA A 554 -33.62 -7.64 0.02
CA ALA A 554 -33.65 -6.33 -0.64
C ALA A 554 -32.49 -5.42 -0.26
N SER A 555 -31.97 -5.51 0.97
CA SER A 555 -30.91 -4.65 1.49
C SER A 555 -30.33 -5.22 2.77
N ILE A 556 -29.07 -4.93 3.03
CA ILE A 556 -28.38 -5.29 4.27
C ILE A 556 -28.03 -4.01 5.01
N TYR A 557 -28.25 -4.00 6.33
CA TYR A 557 -27.97 -2.86 7.20
C TYR A 557 -26.81 -3.18 8.13
N TYR A 558 -25.90 -2.20 8.31
CA TYR A 558 -24.74 -2.29 9.19
C TYR A 558 -24.74 -1.14 10.18
N PRO A 559 -25.26 -1.35 11.41
CA PRO A 559 -25.16 -0.37 12.47
C PRO A 559 -23.75 -0.31 13.05
N SER A 560 -23.34 0.88 13.48
CA SER A 560 -22.09 1.10 14.21
C SER A 560 -22.28 2.14 15.31
N LEU A 561 -21.70 1.89 16.48
CA LEU A 561 -21.68 2.80 17.60
C LEU A 561 -20.30 2.72 18.25
N SER A 562 -19.69 3.88 18.51
CA SER A 562 -18.44 3.90 19.26
C SER A 562 -18.34 5.14 20.12
N ALA A 563 -17.63 5.02 21.24
CA ALA A 563 -17.35 6.14 22.13
C ALA A 563 -15.89 6.10 22.57
N SER A 564 -15.31 7.28 22.78
CA SER A 564 -14.00 7.43 23.39
C SER A 564 -13.98 8.55 24.41
N TYR A 565 -13.26 8.34 25.50
CA TYR A 565 -13.02 9.30 26.54
C TYR A 565 -11.54 9.44 26.84
N ASN A 566 -11.01 10.65 26.73
CA ASN A 566 -9.62 10.98 26.97
C ASN A 566 -9.47 11.65 28.33
N LEU A 567 -8.78 11.01 29.25
CA LEU A 567 -8.49 11.52 30.59
C LEU A 567 -6.97 11.65 30.76
N LYS A 568 -6.43 12.87 30.66
CA LYS A 568 -4.98 13.13 30.72
C LYS A 568 -4.21 12.17 29.79
N ASN A 569 -3.47 11.21 30.35
CA ASN A 569 -2.65 10.25 29.63
C ASN A 569 -3.35 8.90 29.36
N GLN A 570 -4.63 8.78 29.71
CA GLN A 570 -5.41 7.56 29.55
C GLN A 570 -6.52 7.76 28.52
N LYS A 571 -6.77 6.75 27.71
CA LYS A 571 -7.87 6.73 26.76
C LYS A 571 -8.72 5.48 26.93
N PHE A 572 -10.00 5.69 27.18
CA PHE A 572 -11.01 4.63 27.23
C PHE A 572 -11.78 4.61 25.91
N ARG A 573 -12.06 3.40 25.41
CA ARG A 573 -12.77 3.21 24.15
C ARG A 573 -13.73 2.04 24.27
N ILE A 574 -14.90 2.21 23.67
CA ILE A 574 -15.85 1.15 23.45
C ILE A 574 -16.39 1.27 22.03
N ALA A 575 -16.58 0.14 21.35
CA ALA A 575 -17.09 0.15 20.00
C ALA A 575 -17.89 -1.13 19.72
N TYR A 576 -19.04 -0.94 19.07
CA TYR A 576 -19.88 -1.97 18.49
C TYR A 576 -20.08 -1.69 17.01
N GLY A 577 -20.19 -2.73 16.19
CA GLY A 577 -20.53 -2.57 14.79
C GLY A 577 -20.66 -3.92 14.10
N GLU A 578 -21.41 -3.89 13.04
CA GLU A 578 -21.64 -5.02 12.16
C GLU A 578 -21.01 -4.76 10.80
N SER A 579 -20.49 -5.78 10.17
CA SER A 579 -20.00 -5.78 8.81
C SER A 579 -20.23 -7.13 8.18
N GLY A 580 -20.36 -7.18 6.87
CA GLY A 580 -20.62 -8.40 6.14
C GLY A 580 -19.62 -8.65 5.05
N ARG A 581 -19.87 -9.70 4.27
CA ARG A 581 -19.20 -9.99 3.02
C ARG A 581 -20.25 -10.35 1.98
N LEU A 582 -20.09 -9.85 0.76
CA LEU A 582 -20.94 -10.25 -0.35
C LEU A 582 -20.65 -11.70 -0.75
N PRO A 583 -21.68 -12.46 -1.11
CA PRO A 583 -21.51 -13.83 -1.62
C PRO A 583 -20.76 -13.81 -2.96
N TYR A 584 -20.18 -14.95 -3.33
CA TYR A 584 -19.68 -15.12 -4.70
C TYR A 584 -20.85 -15.14 -5.69
N PRO A 585 -20.61 -14.77 -6.95
CA PRO A 585 -21.66 -14.80 -7.99
C PRO A 585 -22.35 -16.14 -8.17
N THR A 586 -21.61 -17.22 -7.89
CA THR A 586 -22.08 -18.61 -7.97
C THR A 586 -22.92 -19.01 -6.77
N ASP A 587 -22.82 -18.31 -5.63
CA ASP A 587 -23.51 -18.72 -4.40
C ASP A 587 -25.01 -18.35 -4.43
N ALA A 588 -25.38 -17.32 -5.21
CA ALA A 588 -26.75 -16.84 -5.33
C ALA A 588 -27.51 -17.45 -6.52
N ARG A 589 -26.89 -18.35 -7.28
CA ARG A 589 -27.48 -18.95 -8.48
C ARG A 589 -27.25 -20.45 -8.49
N THR A 590 -28.28 -21.22 -8.83
CA THR A 590 -28.13 -22.64 -9.15
C THR A 590 -27.34 -22.77 -10.45
N SER A 591 -26.18 -23.40 -10.40
CA SER A 591 -25.38 -23.69 -11.60
C SER A 591 -25.56 -25.16 -11.99
N TYR A 592 -25.76 -25.40 -13.28
CA TYR A 592 -25.82 -26.73 -13.85
C TYR A 592 -24.56 -26.95 -14.69
N SER A 593 -23.83 -28.03 -14.41
CA SER A 593 -22.73 -28.47 -15.26
C SER A 593 -23.18 -29.71 -16.04
N TRP A 594 -22.97 -29.65 -17.35
CA TRP A 594 -23.26 -30.77 -18.24
C TRP A 594 -21.95 -31.41 -18.64
N THR A 595 -21.79 -32.70 -18.32
CA THR A 595 -20.65 -33.48 -18.81
C THR A 595 -21.19 -34.49 -19.81
N VAL A 596 -20.80 -34.34 -21.05
CA VAL A 596 -21.08 -35.33 -22.08
C VAL A 596 -19.94 -36.34 -22.09
N SER A 597 -20.20 -37.54 -21.61
CA SER A 597 -19.25 -38.64 -21.71
C SER A 597 -19.59 -39.47 -22.96
N VAL A 598 -18.72 -39.43 -23.95
CA VAL A 598 -18.83 -40.32 -25.11
C VAL A 598 -18.09 -41.60 -24.78
N LEU A 599 -18.84 -42.66 -24.52
CA LEU A 599 -18.28 -44.01 -24.39
C LEU A 599 -18.02 -44.56 -25.80
N MET A 600 -16.77 -44.50 -26.27
CA MET A 600 -16.40 -45.27 -27.45
C MET A 600 -16.30 -46.75 -27.04
N ALA A 601 -17.32 -47.51 -27.32
CA ALA A 601 -17.23 -48.95 -27.35
C ALA A 601 -16.49 -49.33 -28.61
N GLN A 602 -15.21 -49.71 -28.50
CA GLN A 602 -14.54 -50.51 -29.53
C GLN A 602 -15.22 -51.87 -29.52
N LEU A 603 -16.12 -52.08 -30.44
CA LEU A 603 -16.62 -53.39 -30.77
C LEU A 603 -16.38 -53.73 -32.23
N LEU A 604 -15.64 -54.77 -32.40
CA LEU A 604 -15.65 -55.60 -33.56
C LEU A 604 -17.05 -55.71 -34.17
N ASN A 605 -17.24 -55.18 -35.41
CA ASN A 605 -18.32 -55.47 -36.33
C ASN A 605 -19.72 -55.64 -35.75
N LEU A 606 -20.38 -54.54 -35.35
CA LEU A 606 -21.86 -54.46 -35.33
C LEU A 606 -22.29 -52.98 -35.11
N SER A 607 -23.25 -52.57 -35.90
CA SER A 607 -23.90 -51.23 -35.99
C SER A 607 -23.78 -50.30 -34.78
N THR A 608 -23.26 -49.11 -35.03
CA THR A 608 -23.03 -48.03 -34.06
C THR A 608 -24.35 -47.49 -33.50
N LYS A 609 -24.69 -47.87 -32.25
CA LYS A 609 -25.64 -47.11 -31.45
C LYS A 609 -24.86 -46.18 -30.53
N VAL A 610 -24.91 -44.87 -30.81
CA VAL A 610 -24.39 -43.86 -29.88
C VAL A 610 -25.44 -43.68 -28.76
N THR A 611 -25.12 -44.13 -27.56
CA THR A 611 -25.92 -43.85 -26.38
C THR A 611 -25.32 -42.65 -25.68
N LEU A 612 -26.02 -41.51 -25.72
CA LEU A 612 -25.67 -40.33 -24.92
C LEU A 612 -26.14 -40.59 -23.48
N ILE A 613 -25.19 -40.77 -22.58
CA ILE A 613 -25.48 -40.79 -21.13
C ILE A 613 -25.18 -39.39 -20.61
N SER A 614 -26.24 -38.64 -20.31
CA SER A 614 -26.12 -37.37 -19.60
C SER A 614 -26.16 -37.64 -18.11
N ASN A 615 -25.07 -37.43 -17.41
CA ASN A 615 -25.08 -37.39 -15.94
C ASN A 615 -25.38 -35.97 -15.50
N LEU A 616 -26.56 -35.81 -14.91
CA LEU A 616 -26.96 -34.55 -14.27
C LEU A 616 -26.45 -34.60 -12.84
N SER A 617 -25.41 -33.83 -12.53
CA SER A 617 -25.01 -33.60 -11.14
C SER A 617 -25.66 -32.29 -10.67
N VAL A 618 -26.68 -32.42 -9.83
CA VAL A 618 -27.30 -31.28 -9.14
C VAL A 618 -26.50 -31.06 -7.87
N CYS A 619 -25.80 -29.94 -7.78
CA CYS A 619 -25.20 -29.48 -6.54
C CYS A 619 -26.19 -28.54 -5.87
N GLU A 620 -27.09 -29.07 -5.05
CA GLU A 620 -27.89 -28.27 -4.11
C GLU A 620 -27.00 -27.90 -2.94
N ARG A 621 -26.62 -26.65 -2.85
CA ARG A 621 -26.09 -26.09 -1.59
C ARG A 621 -27.27 -25.53 -0.81
N LEU A 622 -27.51 -26.15 0.31
CA LEU A 622 -28.44 -25.68 1.33
C LEU A 622 -28.08 -24.29 1.82
N ASN A 623 -29.09 -23.47 2.01
CA ASN A 623 -29.06 -22.09 2.51
C ASN A 623 -28.36 -21.93 3.87
#